data_9f4ab1097f986a6bf4db85fceda08b3e
#
_entry.id   9f4ab1097f986a6bf4db85fceda08b3e
#
_cell.length_a   1.000
_cell.length_b   1.000
_cell.length_c   1.000
_cell.angle_alpha   90.00
_cell.angle_beta   90.00
_cell.angle_gamma   90.00
#
_symmetry.space_group_name_H-M   'P 1'
#
loop_
_entity.id
_entity.type
_entity.pdbx_description
1 polymer ?
#
loop_
_entity_poly.entity_id
_entity_poly.type
_entity_poly.pdbx_seq_one_letter_code
_entity_poly.pdbx_strand_id
1 'polypeptide(L)'
;MMNSTDGNDTEGSGAQLALEIGAENVATLLVFALIFALGVLGNAVVITVLARSRPGRARSTTNIFILNLSVADLSYLLFCVPFQATVYVLPTWVLGAFACKFVHYFFTVSMLVSIFTLSAMSVDRYVAIVRARSSSSVRVARNALLAVLVIWLLSLAMAAPVAYYQRIIERADNATYCWELWPQAHHRKIYVVCTFVFGYVLPLLLISFCYARVLNHLSKKLKNMSKKSEASKRKTAQTVLVVVVVFCLSWLPHHVVHLWVEFGSFPLNQASFIFRVVAHCLAYSNSSVNPIIYAFLSENFRKAYKQVFKCQISRFWSRLEE
;
A
#
# COMPACT_ATOMS: atom_id res chain seq x y z
N MET A 1 -53.76 18.44 50.37
CA MET A 1 -52.46 18.87 50.90
C MET A 1 -51.41 18.34 49.92
N MET A 2 -51.08 19.12 48.94
CA MET A 2 -49.84 19.95 48.84
C MET A 2 -48.62 19.24 49.38
N ASN A 3 -47.72 18.81 48.48
CA ASN A 3 -46.43 19.45 48.35
C ASN A 3 -45.78 19.15 47.00
N SER A 4 -45.56 20.19 46.28
CA SER A 4 -44.63 20.35 45.19
C SER A 4 -43.18 20.37 45.75
N THR A 5 -42.24 19.74 45.09
CA THR A 5 -40.88 20.21 44.90
C THR A 5 -40.32 19.43 43.72
N ASP A 6 -40.06 20.17 42.67
CA ASP A 6 -38.85 20.54 41.98
C ASP A 6 -38.30 19.42 41.10
N GLY A 7 -38.26 19.56 39.85
CA GLY A 7 -37.75 20.67 39.04
C GLY A 7 -36.25 20.69 39.06
N ASN A 8 -35.63 20.28 37.96
CA ASN A 8 -34.20 20.47 37.66
C ASN A 8 -33.28 19.26 37.75
N ASP A 9 -33.39 18.31 36.83
CA ASP A 9 -32.29 17.40 36.50
C ASP A 9 -32.35 16.97 35.00
N THR A 10 -32.51 17.92 34.11
CA THR A 10 -32.50 17.68 32.65
C THR A 10 -31.37 18.43 31.90
N GLU A 11 -30.33 18.88 32.59
CA GLU A 11 -29.20 19.58 31.96
C GLU A 11 -27.85 18.89 32.15
N GLY A 12 -27.76 17.60 32.49
CA GLY A 12 -26.52 16.87 32.72
C GLY A 12 -26.19 15.77 31.75
N SER A 13 -27.11 15.39 30.84
CA SER A 13 -26.92 14.19 29.99
C SER A 13 -26.31 14.45 28.61
N GLY A 14 -26.02 15.70 28.27
CA GLY A 14 -25.47 16.08 26.94
C GLY A 14 -23.95 16.21 26.85
N ALA A 15 -23.22 16.13 27.96
CA ALA A 15 -21.81 16.50 27.99
C ALA A 15 -20.84 15.36 28.31
N GLN A 16 -21.29 14.11 28.39
CA GLN A 16 -20.43 12.96 28.72
C GLN A 16 -20.55 11.82 27.72
N LEU A 17 -20.62 12.11 26.42
CA LEU A 17 -20.06 11.21 25.43
C LEU A 17 -18.56 11.51 25.29
N ALA A 18 -17.85 11.55 26.41
CA ALA A 18 -16.41 11.45 26.41
C ALA A 18 -16.10 10.08 25.79
N LEU A 19 -15.56 10.11 24.59
CA LEU A 19 -15.05 8.95 23.86
C LEU A 19 -14.04 8.29 24.79
N GLU A 20 -14.44 7.31 25.60
CA GLU A 20 -13.51 6.39 26.27
C GLU A 20 -12.91 5.54 25.16
N ILE A 21 -11.89 6.13 24.51
CA ILE A 21 -11.08 5.41 23.52
C ILE A 21 -10.34 4.35 24.31
N GLY A 22 -10.78 3.10 24.22
CA GLY A 22 -10.12 1.97 24.87
C GLY A 22 -8.63 1.93 24.47
N ALA A 23 -7.79 1.40 25.34
CA ALA A 23 -6.34 1.28 25.09
C ALA A 23 -6.00 0.63 23.74
N GLU A 24 -6.84 -0.28 23.28
CA GLU A 24 -6.72 -0.96 21.97
C GLU A 24 -6.86 0.02 20.79
N ASN A 25 -7.78 0.96 20.88
CA ASN A 25 -7.98 1.98 19.85
C ASN A 25 -6.83 3.00 19.84
N VAL A 26 -6.33 3.38 21.03
CA VAL A 26 -5.15 4.25 21.14
C VAL A 26 -3.93 3.59 20.51
N ALA A 27 -3.68 2.31 20.81
CA ALA A 27 -2.56 1.56 20.21
C ALA A 27 -2.70 1.48 18.69
N THR A 28 -3.89 1.21 18.19
CA THR A 28 -4.18 1.17 16.75
C THR A 28 -3.91 2.52 16.08
N LEU A 29 -4.36 3.62 16.68
CA LEU A 29 -4.09 4.97 16.17
C LEU A 29 -2.60 5.32 16.14
N LEU A 30 -1.86 4.95 17.18
CA LEU A 30 -0.41 5.18 17.21
C LEU A 30 0.30 4.41 16.08
N VAL A 31 -0.10 3.16 15.84
CA VAL A 31 0.42 2.37 14.72
C VAL A 31 0.08 3.04 13.38
N PHE A 32 -1.17 3.48 13.17
CA PHE A 32 -1.55 4.20 11.94
C PHE A 32 -0.79 5.51 11.76
N ALA A 33 -0.61 6.29 12.83
CA ALA A 33 0.16 7.54 12.79
C ALA A 33 1.62 7.29 12.42
N LEU A 34 2.23 6.23 12.96
CA LEU A 34 3.59 5.82 12.64
C LEU A 34 3.72 5.39 11.16
N ILE A 35 2.81 4.52 10.70
CA ILE A 35 2.75 4.07 9.29
C ILE A 35 2.61 5.29 8.37
N PHE A 36 1.69 6.21 8.69
CA PHE A 36 1.46 7.42 7.92
C PHE A 36 2.71 8.30 7.85
N ALA A 37 3.30 8.64 9.00
CA ALA A 37 4.46 9.52 9.06
C ALA A 37 5.68 8.94 8.31
N LEU A 38 6.03 7.69 8.58
CA LEU A 38 7.16 7.01 7.92
C LEU A 38 6.91 6.87 6.41
N GLY A 39 5.69 6.51 6.03
CA GLY A 39 5.33 6.32 4.63
C GLY A 39 5.31 7.61 3.84
N VAL A 40 4.68 8.67 4.34
CA VAL A 40 4.63 9.98 3.67
C VAL A 40 6.03 10.55 3.51
N LEU A 41 6.81 10.59 4.59
CA LEU A 41 8.18 11.11 4.54
C LEU A 41 9.06 10.26 3.61
N GLY A 42 9.00 8.94 3.73
CA GLY A 42 9.81 8.02 2.93
C GLY A 42 9.51 8.13 1.43
N ASN A 43 8.24 8.04 1.03
CA ASN A 43 7.86 8.12 -0.37
C ASN A 43 8.11 9.51 -0.97
N ALA A 44 7.88 10.59 -0.22
CA ALA A 44 8.22 11.95 -0.65
C ALA A 44 9.73 12.11 -0.93
N VAL A 45 10.59 11.52 -0.09
CA VAL A 45 12.04 11.51 -0.32
C VAL A 45 12.40 10.71 -1.57
N VAL A 46 11.82 9.51 -1.77
CA VAL A 46 12.06 8.70 -3.00
C VAL A 46 11.68 9.50 -4.24
N ILE A 47 10.48 10.10 -4.26
CA ILE A 47 10.00 10.91 -5.38
C ILE A 47 10.96 12.08 -5.64
N THR A 48 11.38 12.80 -4.60
CA THR A 48 12.31 13.94 -4.70
C THR A 48 13.66 13.51 -5.27
N VAL A 49 14.21 12.40 -4.81
CA VAL A 49 15.48 11.84 -5.30
C VAL A 49 15.39 11.49 -6.77
N LEU A 50 14.30 10.80 -7.19
CA LEU A 50 14.12 10.38 -8.58
C LEU A 50 13.78 11.56 -9.51
N ALA A 51 13.07 12.58 -9.02
CA ALA A 51 12.76 13.79 -9.77
C ALA A 51 14.01 14.67 -9.99
N ARG A 52 14.92 14.75 -9.01
CA ARG A 52 16.18 15.50 -9.11
C ARG A 52 17.30 14.79 -9.82
N SER A 53 17.13 13.51 -10.18
CA SER A 53 18.10 12.79 -11.01
C SER A 53 18.25 13.51 -12.35
N ARG A 54 19.51 13.85 -12.70
CA ARG A 54 19.95 14.80 -13.71
C ARG A 54 19.06 14.91 -14.96
N PRO A 55 18.64 16.14 -15.36
CA PRO A 55 18.01 16.39 -16.66
C PRO A 55 18.99 15.96 -17.77
N GLY A 56 18.50 15.19 -18.74
CA GLY A 56 19.26 14.76 -19.92
C GLY A 56 19.68 13.29 -19.96
N ARG A 57 19.57 12.54 -18.87
CA ARG A 57 19.76 11.07 -18.91
C ARG A 57 18.42 10.38 -18.94
N ALA A 58 18.18 9.55 -19.97
CA ALA A 58 16.96 8.74 -20.06
C ALA A 58 16.73 8.00 -18.74
N ARG A 59 15.56 8.20 -18.13
CA ARG A 59 15.20 7.52 -16.88
C ARG A 59 15.24 6.01 -17.11
N SER A 60 15.94 5.28 -16.27
CA SER A 60 15.90 3.81 -16.36
C SER A 60 14.48 3.30 -16.13
N THR A 61 14.07 2.25 -16.81
CA THR A 61 12.76 1.61 -16.67
C THR A 61 12.44 1.31 -15.20
N THR A 62 13.44 0.84 -14.45
CA THR A 62 13.32 0.57 -13.01
C THR A 62 12.97 1.82 -12.21
N ASN A 63 13.60 2.96 -12.50
CA ASN A 63 13.31 4.21 -11.81
C ASN A 63 11.88 4.71 -12.09
N ILE A 64 11.36 4.44 -13.29
CA ILE A 64 9.96 4.75 -13.64
C ILE A 64 9.01 3.92 -12.78
N PHE A 65 9.24 2.62 -12.65
CA PHE A 65 8.41 1.76 -11.81
C PHE A 65 8.52 2.09 -10.31
N ILE A 66 9.73 2.39 -9.79
CA ILE A 66 9.91 2.82 -8.40
C ILE A 66 9.17 4.14 -8.15
N LEU A 67 9.25 5.09 -9.10
CA LEU A 67 8.51 6.35 -9.01
C LEU A 67 6.99 6.11 -8.98
N ASN A 68 6.49 5.24 -9.88
CA ASN A 68 5.09 4.85 -9.93
C ASN A 68 4.62 4.24 -8.60
N LEU A 69 5.39 3.31 -8.05
CA LEU A 69 5.07 2.68 -6.77
C LEU A 69 5.04 3.72 -5.64
N SER A 70 6.04 4.62 -5.58
CA SER A 70 6.09 5.66 -4.54
C SER A 70 4.96 6.69 -4.67
N VAL A 71 4.52 7.02 -5.89
CA VAL A 71 3.36 7.91 -6.11
C VAL A 71 2.07 7.22 -5.67
N ALA A 72 1.87 5.95 -6.02
CA ALA A 72 0.71 5.17 -5.60
C ALA A 72 0.66 5.04 -4.06
N ASP A 73 1.78 4.68 -3.44
CA ASP A 73 1.91 4.54 -1.99
C ASP A 73 1.64 5.88 -1.26
N LEU A 74 2.22 6.98 -1.75
CA LEU A 74 1.98 8.30 -1.17
C LEU A 74 0.52 8.72 -1.29
N SER A 75 -0.09 8.52 -2.46
CA SER A 75 -1.50 8.83 -2.69
C SER A 75 -2.40 8.02 -1.75
N TYR A 76 -2.12 6.73 -1.60
CA TYR A 76 -2.84 5.86 -0.68
C TYR A 76 -2.73 6.33 0.78
N LEU A 77 -1.51 6.64 1.23
CA LEU A 77 -1.28 7.13 2.61
C LEU A 77 -2.03 8.43 2.87
N LEU A 78 -2.02 9.37 1.93
CA LEU A 78 -2.67 10.67 2.10
C LEU A 78 -4.20 10.59 2.02
N PHE A 79 -4.74 9.79 1.11
CA PHE A 79 -6.18 9.79 0.80
C PHE A 79 -6.96 8.63 1.44
N CYS A 80 -6.30 7.59 1.95
CA CYS A 80 -7.01 6.46 2.54
C CYS A 80 -6.74 6.29 4.04
N VAL A 81 -5.48 6.31 4.45
CA VAL A 81 -5.12 5.97 5.83
C VAL A 81 -5.79 6.87 6.88
N PRO A 82 -5.87 8.22 6.74
CA PRO A 82 -6.55 9.06 7.73
C PRO A 82 -8.04 8.72 7.86
N PHE A 83 -8.72 8.49 6.74
CA PHE A 83 -10.15 8.15 6.74
C PHE A 83 -10.39 6.74 7.27
N GLN A 84 -9.53 5.79 6.94
CA GLN A 84 -9.63 4.43 7.43
C GLN A 84 -9.39 4.34 8.95
N ALA A 85 -8.52 5.18 9.49
CA ALA A 85 -8.28 5.25 10.93
C ALA A 85 -9.57 5.60 11.71
N THR A 86 -10.46 6.42 11.14
CA THR A 86 -11.73 6.78 11.78
C THR A 86 -12.65 5.59 12.03
N VAL A 87 -12.59 4.54 11.20
CA VAL A 87 -13.37 3.31 11.37
C VAL A 87 -13.05 2.58 12.68
N TYR A 88 -11.83 2.76 13.20
CA TYR A 88 -11.38 2.13 14.44
C TYR A 88 -11.59 3.00 15.70
N VAL A 89 -11.98 4.26 15.52
CA VAL A 89 -12.13 5.23 16.62
C VAL A 89 -13.56 5.63 16.81
N LEU A 90 -14.30 5.79 15.71
CA LEU A 90 -15.68 6.26 15.76
C LEU A 90 -16.65 5.08 15.79
N PRO A 91 -17.69 5.14 16.63
CA PRO A 91 -18.70 4.09 16.73
C PRO A 91 -19.59 4.01 15.47
N THR A 92 -19.63 5.09 14.69
CA THR A 92 -20.46 5.20 13.48
C THR A 92 -19.68 5.86 12.35
N TRP A 93 -20.12 5.62 11.11
CA TRP A 93 -19.52 6.25 9.94
C TRP A 93 -20.06 7.67 9.74
N VAL A 94 -19.21 8.68 9.87
CA VAL A 94 -19.61 10.10 9.79
C VAL A 94 -19.12 10.82 8.53
N LEU A 95 -18.34 10.15 7.68
CA LEU A 95 -17.63 10.78 6.55
C LEU A 95 -18.46 10.83 5.25
N GLY A 96 -19.70 10.38 5.29
CA GLY A 96 -20.60 10.41 4.13
C GLY A 96 -20.35 9.33 3.08
N ALA A 97 -21.23 9.30 2.07
CA ALA A 97 -21.25 8.23 1.06
C ALA A 97 -20.05 8.28 0.09
N PHE A 98 -19.57 9.48 -0.24
CA PHE A 98 -18.41 9.63 -1.12
C PHE A 98 -17.16 9.02 -0.49
N ALA A 99 -16.83 9.39 0.76
CA ALA A 99 -15.67 8.87 1.45
C ALA A 99 -15.77 7.35 1.65
N CYS A 100 -16.96 6.83 1.97
CA CYS A 100 -17.22 5.39 2.09
C CYS A 100 -16.82 4.63 0.81
N LYS A 101 -17.24 5.10 -0.35
CA LYS A 101 -16.88 4.49 -1.65
C LYS A 101 -15.43 4.71 -2.02
N PHE A 102 -14.96 5.95 -1.92
CA PHE A 102 -13.64 6.36 -2.37
C PHE A 102 -12.52 5.64 -1.62
N VAL A 103 -12.60 5.58 -0.28
CA VAL A 103 -11.55 5.00 0.55
C VAL A 103 -11.37 3.51 0.25
N HIS A 104 -12.46 2.75 0.19
CA HIS A 104 -12.41 1.31 -0.09
C HIS A 104 -12.04 0.99 -1.54
N TYR A 105 -12.54 1.80 -2.48
CA TYR A 105 -12.14 1.70 -3.88
C TYR A 105 -10.64 1.93 -4.05
N PHE A 106 -10.13 3.04 -3.51
CA PHE A 106 -8.74 3.42 -3.69
C PHE A 106 -7.78 2.50 -2.91
N PHE A 107 -8.22 1.92 -1.79
CA PHE A 107 -7.51 0.84 -1.11
C PHE A 107 -7.25 -0.34 -2.07
N THR A 108 -8.28 -0.81 -2.75
CA THR A 108 -8.16 -1.92 -3.71
C THR A 108 -7.33 -1.53 -4.93
N VAL A 109 -7.50 -0.31 -5.47
CA VAL A 109 -6.67 0.21 -6.56
C VAL A 109 -5.20 0.22 -6.17
N SER A 110 -4.85 0.74 -5.00
CA SER A 110 -3.47 0.83 -4.54
C SER A 110 -2.81 -0.55 -4.39
N MET A 111 -3.54 -1.52 -3.84
CA MET A 111 -3.09 -2.92 -3.78
C MET A 111 -2.74 -3.47 -5.17
N LEU A 112 -3.64 -3.31 -6.13
CA LEU A 112 -3.47 -3.81 -7.50
C LEU A 112 -2.34 -3.09 -8.23
N VAL A 113 -2.26 -1.77 -8.13
CA VAL A 113 -1.16 -0.97 -8.72
C VAL A 113 0.19 -1.44 -8.16
N SER A 114 0.28 -1.68 -6.86
CA SER A 114 1.51 -2.14 -6.22
C SER A 114 1.95 -3.50 -6.75
N ILE A 115 1.08 -4.50 -6.73
CA ILE A 115 1.46 -5.86 -7.17
C ILE A 115 1.76 -5.93 -8.68
N PHE A 116 1.00 -5.23 -9.51
CA PHE A 116 1.26 -5.20 -10.95
C PHE A 116 2.55 -4.43 -11.27
N THR A 117 2.86 -3.37 -10.52
CA THR A 117 4.14 -2.67 -10.64
C THR A 117 5.32 -3.57 -10.24
N LEU A 118 5.19 -4.33 -9.14
CA LEU A 118 6.20 -5.30 -8.71
C LEU A 118 6.38 -6.43 -9.73
N SER A 119 5.29 -6.87 -10.36
CA SER A 119 5.33 -7.84 -11.45
C SER A 119 6.10 -7.29 -12.66
N ALA A 120 5.79 -6.06 -13.09
CA ALA A 120 6.48 -5.38 -14.17
C ALA A 120 7.98 -5.17 -13.85
N MET A 121 8.32 -4.81 -12.61
CA MET A 121 9.72 -4.71 -12.16
C MET A 121 10.44 -6.05 -12.21
N SER A 122 9.77 -7.14 -11.87
CA SER A 122 10.36 -8.50 -11.92
C SER A 122 10.61 -8.94 -13.36
N VAL A 123 9.69 -8.64 -14.28
CA VAL A 123 9.89 -8.85 -15.72
C VAL A 123 11.02 -7.96 -16.26
N ASP A 124 11.09 -6.69 -15.86
CA ASP A 124 12.18 -5.79 -16.24
C ASP A 124 13.56 -6.34 -15.79
N ARG A 125 13.64 -6.90 -14.57
CA ARG A 125 14.86 -7.55 -14.09
C ARG A 125 15.20 -8.82 -14.89
N TYR A 126 14.19 -9.65 -15.19
CA TYR A 126 14.37 -10.83 -16.03
C TYR A 126 14.93 -10.45 -17.41
N VAL A 127 14.33 -9.49 -18.09
CA VAL A 127 14.80 -9.02 -19.42
C VAL A 127 16.21 -8.45 -19.32
N ALA A 128 16.52 -7.64 -18.31
CA ALA A 128 17.82 -7.02 -18.12
C ALA A 128 18.97 -8.02 -17.91
N ILE A 129 18.68 -9.12 -17.22
CA ILE A 129 19.70 -10.07 -16.75
C ILE A 129 19.76 -11.29 -17.68
N VAL A 130 18.63 -11.89 -18.00
CA VAL A 130 18.56 -13.16 -18.75
C VAL A 130 18.54 -12.92 -20.25
N ARG A 131 17.81 -11.89 -20.71
CA ARG A 131 17.66 -11.54 -22.14
C ARG A 131 18.46 -10.28 -22.52
N ALA A 132 19.68 -10.16 -22.03
CA ALA A 132 20.51 -8.97 -22.18
C ALA A 132 20.68 -8.48 -23.65
N ARG A 133 20.70 -9.40 -24.63
CA ARG A 133 20.79 -9.05 -26.06
C ARG A 133 19.60 -8.29 -26.60
N SER A 134 18.38 -8.59 -26.11
CA SER A 134 17.11 -7.92 -26.50
C SER A 134 16.72 -6.80 -25.54
N SER A 135 17.54 -6.52 -24.52
CA SER A 135 17.13 -5.61 -23.45
C SER A 135 17.06 -4.14 -23.88
N SER A 136 17.86 -3.71 -24.83
CA SER A 136 17.92 -2.33 -25.29
C SER A 136 16.64 -1.89 -26.02
N SER A 137 16.03 -2.77 -26.81
CA SER A 137 14.79 -2.47 -27.54
C SER A 137 13.53 -2.56 -26.65
N VAL A 138 13.55 -3.42 -25.62
CA VAL A 138 12.39 -3.62 -24.72
C VAL A 138 12.41 -2.63 -23.57
N ARG A 139 13.59 -2.34 -22.99
CA ARG A 139 13.77 -1.50 -21.81
C ARG A 139 13.90 -0.02 -22.15
N VAL A 140 12.96 0.51 -22.92
CA VAL A 140 12.86 1.95 -23.22
C VAL A 140 11.83 2.61 -22.32
N ALA A 141 12.05 3.88 -22.00
CA ALA A 141 11.16 4.64 -21.11
C ALA A 141 9.70 4.63 -21.57
N ARG A 142 9.47 4.69 -22.90
CA ARG A 142 8.13 4.63 -23.49
C ARG A 142 7.38 3.36 -23.10
N ASN A 143 8.00 2.20 -23.19
CA ASN A 143 7.38 0.92 -22.83
C ASN A 143 7.07 0.84 -21.34
N ALA A 144 7.95 1.37 -20.48
CA ALA A 144 7.70 1.44 -19.04
C ALA A 144 6.52 2.37 -18.71
N LEU A 145 6.39 3.52 -19.38
CA LEU A 145 5.26 4.43 -19.21
C LEU A 145 3.94 3.83 -19.72
N LEU A 146 3.98 3.13 -20.84
CA LEU A 146 2.79 2.38 -21.33
C LEU A 146 2.38 1.28 -20.34
N ALA A 147 3.35 0.55 -19.78
CA ALA A 147 3.06 -0.45 -18.76
C ALA A 147 2.43 0.18 -17.51
N VAL A 148 2.94 1.32 -17.05
CA VAL A 148 2.34 2.09 -15.94
C VAL A 148 0.90 2.49 -16.26
N LEU A 149 0.64 3.03 -17.45
CA LEU A 149 -0.72 3.38 -17.86
C LEU A 149 -1.66 2.17 -17.83
N VAL A 150 -1.24 1.05 -18.40
CA VAL A 150 -2.02 -0.20 -18.41
C VAL A 150 -2.26 -0.70 -16.97
N ILE A 151 -1.26 -0.64 -16.09
CA ILE A 151 -1.39 -1.01 -14.68
C ILE A 151 -2.48 -0.18 -14.00
N TRP A 152 -2.48 1.14 -14.17
CA TRP A 152 -3.50 2.00 -13.57
C TRP A 152 -4.89 1.71 -14.14
N LEU A 153 -5.05 1.64 -15.46
CA LEU A 153 -6.35 1.35 -16.09
C LEU A 153 -6.92 0.01 -15.65
N LEU A 154 -6.08 -1.04 -15.60
CA LEU A 154 -6.49 -2.36 -15.16
C LEU A 154 -6.88 -2.36 -13.67
N SER A 155 -6.10 -1.71 -12.82
CA SER A 155 -6.36 -1.61 -11.38
C SER A 155 -7.66 -0.85 -11.08
N LEU A 156 -7.90 0.27 -11.78
CA LEU A 156 -9.13 1.05 -11.65
C LEU A 156 -10.35 0.23 -12.09
N ALA A 157 -10.24 -0.50 -13.21
CA ALA A 157 -11.33 -1.35 -13.71
C ALA A 157 -11.64 -2.53 -12.76
N MET A 158 -10.61 -3.22 -12.28
CA MET A 158 -10.78 -4.37 -11.37
C MET A 158 -11.35 -3.96 -10.01
N ALA A 159 -11.05 -2.76 -9.52
CA ALA A 159 -11.58 -2.24 -8.27
C ALA A 159 -12.99 -1.64 -8.39
N ALA A 160 -13.47 -1.35 -9.61
CA ALA A 160 -14.76 -0.68 -9.83
C ALA A 160 -15.96 -1.30 -9.09
N PRO A 161 -16.09 -2.64 -8.96
CA PRO A 161 -17.18 -3.24 -8.20
C PRO A 161 -17.22 -2.79 -6.74
N VAL A 162 -16.07 -2.54 -6.09
CA VAL A 162 -16.01 -2.02 -4.71
C VAL A 162 -16.69 -0.66 -4.63
N ALA A 163 -16.34 0.28 -5.52
CA ALA A 163 -16.98 1.60 -5.55
C ALA A 163 -18.48 1.52 -5.82
N TYR A 164 -18.91 0.55 -6.63
CA TYR A 164 -20.31 0.39 -7.00
C TYR A 164 -21.15 -0.19 -5.87
N TYR A 165 -20.66 -1.21 -5.15
CA TYR A 165 -21.41 -1.93 -4.13
C TYR A 165 -21.21 -1.40 -2.70
N GLN A 166 -20.26 -0.48 -2.46
CA GLN A 166 -20.09 0.15 -1.16
C GLN A 166 -21.24 1.14 -0.89
N ARG A 167 -21.90 0.99 0.27
CA ARG A 167 -23.08 1.76 0.68
C ARG A 167 -23.00 2.15 2.16
N ILE A 168 -23.73 3.21 2.51
CA ILE A 168 -24.02 3.52 3.91
C ILE A 168 -25.26 2.73 4.30
N ILE A 169 -25.18 2.01 5.41
CA ILE A 169 -26.27 1.26 6.03
C ILE A 169 -26.59 1.92 7.36
N GLU A 170 -27.87 2.20 7.57
CA GLU A 170 -28.40 2.65 8.86
C GLU A 170 -28.93 1.45 9.64
N ARG A 171 -28.58 1.35 10.92
CA ARG A 171 -29.13 0.36 11.85
C ARG A 171 -30.30 0.95 12.63
N ALA A 172 -31.05 0.08 13.33
CA ALA A 172 -32.22 0.46 14.13
C ALA A 172 -31.90 1.45 15.27
N ASP A 173 -30.64 1.56 15.68
CA ASP A 173 -30.10 2.50 16.68
C ASP A 173 -29.63 3.83 16.07
N ASN A 174 -29.99 4.14 14.81
CA ASN A 174 -29.56 5.29 14.02
C ASN A 174 -28.04 5.34 13.78
N ALA A 175 -27.30 4.28 14.10
CA ALA A 175 -25.89 4.19 13.78
C ALA A 175 -25.69 3.89 12.29
N THR A 176 -24.77 4.62 11.65
CA THR A 176 -24.44 4.47 10.24
C THR A 176 -23.12 3.71 10.06
N TYR A 177 -23.09 2.80 9.11
CA TYR A 177 -21.92 1.99 8.79
C TYR A 177 -21.64 2.02 7.29
N CYS A 178 -20.37 2.06 6.93
CA CYS A 178 -19.92 1.88 5.55
C CYS A 178 -19.72 0.38 5.28
N TRP A 179 -20.54 -0.22 4.41
CA TRP A 179 -20.55 -1.65 4.17
C TRP A 179 -20.80 -2.01 2.70
N GLU A 180 -20.35 -3.19 2.30
CA GLU A 180 -20.62 -3.73 0.97
C GLU A 180 -21.98 -4.40 0.87
N LEU A 181 -22.84 -3.92 -0.05
CA LEU A 181 -24.13 -4.48 -0.37
C LEU A 181 -24.15 -5.05 -1.78
N TRP A 182 -23.95 -6.35 -1.88
CA TRP A 182 -23.98 -7.08 -3.15
C TRP A 182 -25.39 -7.62 -3.40
N PRO A 183 -25.92 -7.57 -4.65
CA PRO A 183 -27.26 -8.05 -5.00
C PRO A 183 -27.47 -9.52 -4.66
N GLN A 184 -26.42 -10.31 -4.83
CA GLN A 184 -26.41 -11.74 -4.57
C GLN A 184 -25.06 -12.14 -3.94
N ALA A 185 -25.12 -13.00 -2.93
CA ALA A 185 -23.92 -13.44 -2.20
C ALA A 185 -22.86 -14.11 -3.11
N HIS A 186 -23.27 -14.80 -4.16
CA HIS A 186 -22.33 -15.45 -5.07
C HIS A 186 -21.51 -14.43 -5.90
N HIS A 187 -22.04 -13.25 -6.23
CA HIS A 187 -21.27 -12.21 -6.93
C HIS A 187 -20.09 -11.72 -6.09
N ARG A 188 -20.31 -11.53 -4.77
CA ARG A 188 -19.24 -11.17 -3.85
C ARG A 188 -18.18 -12.28 -3.77
N LYS A 189 -18.61 -13.55 -3.67
CA LYS A 189 -17.68 -14.70 -3.67
C LYS A 189 -16.81 -14.74 -4.92
N ILE A 190 -17.42 -14.58 -6.10
CA ILE A 190 -16.69 -14.53 -7.37
C ILE A 190 -15.68 -13.37 -7.36
N TYR A 191 -16.09 -12.17 -6.93
CA TYR A 191 -15.23 -11.02 -6.87
C TYR A 191 -14.03 -11.23 -5.94
N VAL A 192 -14.24 -11.77 -4.73
CA VAL A 192 -13.18 -12.08 -3.77
C VAL A 192 -12.18 -13.09 -4.34
N VAL A 193 -12.67 -14.16 -4.98
CA VAL A 193 -11.81 -15.15 -5.64
C VAL A 193 -11.04 -14.53 -6.81
N CYS A 194 -11.70 -13.75 -7.67
CA CYS A 194 -11.03 -13.07 -8.78
C CYS A 194 -9.94 -12.13 -8.29
N THR A 195 -10.22 -11.32 -7.27
CA THR A 195 -9.24 -10.40 -6.68
C THR A 195 -8.06 -11.16 -6.07
N PHE A 196 -8.31 -12.27 -5.38
CA PHE A 196 -7.26 -13.11 -4.85
C PHE A 196 -6.41 -13.77 -5.95
N VAL A 197 -7.05 -14.34 -6.98
CA VAL A 197 -6.32 -15.01 -8.08
C VAL A 197 -5.54 -14.00 -8.91
N PHE A 198 -6.18 -12.96 -9.42
CA PHE A 198 -5.57 -11.99 -10.34
C PHE A 198 -4.76 -10.91 -9.63
N GLY A 199 -5.12 -10.54 -8.42
CA GLY A 199 -4.43 -9.52 -7.62
C GLY A 199 -3.35 -10.07 -6.69
N TYR A 200 -3.24 -11.39 -6.50
CA TYR A 200 -2.26 -11.97 -5.60
C TYR A 200 -1.58 -13.22 -6.19
N VAL A 201 -2.31 -14.30 -6.47
CA VAL A 201 -1.71 -15.61 -6.83
C VAL A 201 -0.97 -15.56 -8.17
N LEU A 202 -1.62 -15.12 -9.25
CA LEU A 202 -1.02 -15.08 -10.58
C LEU A 202 0.17 -14.13 -10.68
N PRO A 203 0.11 -12.89 -10.14
CA PRO A 203 1.29 -12.03 -10.05
C PRO A 203 2.45 -12.68 -9.33
N LEU A 204 2.22 -13.36 -8.20
CA LEU A 204 3.27 -14.03 -7.45
C LEU A 204 3.89 -15.21 -8.20
N LEU A 205 3.09 -15.97 -8.96
CA LEU A 205 3.60 -17.03 -9.84
C LEU A 205 4.49 -16.46 -10.93
N LEU A 206 4.09 -15.35 -11.58
CA LEU A 206 4.89 -14.64 -12.58
C LEU A 206 6.21 -14.13 -11.98
N ILE A 207 6.15 -13.50 -10.83
CA ILE A 207 7.33 -13.00 -10.11
C ILE A 207 8.27 -14.16 -9.77
N SER A 208 7.75 -15.24 -9.19
CA SER A 208 8.52 -16.44 -8.83
C SER A 208 9.20 -17.05 -10.04
N PHE A 209 8.51 -17.14 -11.17
CA PHE A 209 9.09 -17.61 -12.43
C PHE A 209 10.25 -16.70 -12.89
N CYS A 210 10.04 -15.38 -12.90
CA CYS A 210 11.09 -14.43 -13.30
C CYS A 210 12.34 -14.56 -12.41
N TYR A 211 12.16 -14.65 -11.10
CA TYR A 211 13.28 -14.80 -10.15
C TYR A 211 13.98 -16.15 -10.26
N ALA A 212 13.26 -17.25 -10.42
CA ALA A 212 13.85 -18.55 -10.64
C ALA A 212 14.76 -18.55 -11.89
N ARG A 213 14.31 -17.89 -12.97
CA ARG A 213 15.10 -17.74 -14.20
C ARG A 213 16.32 -16.84 -14.01
N VAL A 214 16.19 -15.75 -13.27
CA VAL A 214 17.29 -14.83 -12.94
C VAL A 214 18.33 -15.54 -12.09
N LEU A 215 17.94 -16.22 -11.02
CA LEU A 215 18.87 -16.94 -10.14
C LEU A 215 19.60 -18.06 -10.88
N ASN A 216 18.89 -18.85 -11.68
CA ASN A 216 19.51 -19.91 -12.48
C ASN A 216 20.50 -19.35 -13.52
N HIS A 217 20.20 -18.19 -14.13
CA HIS A 217 21.11 -17.54 -15.06
C HIS A 217 22.37 -17.02 -14.36
N LEU A 218 22.22 -16.37 -13.20
CA LEU A 218 23.35 -15.86 -12.41
C LEU A 218 24.26 -17.00 -11.92
N SER A 219 23.69 -18.10 -11.42
CA SER A 219 24.48 -19.25 -10.94
C SER A 219 25.27 -19.94 -12.04
N LYS A 220 24.76 -19.99 -13.29
CA LYS A 220 25.45 -20.60 -14.43
C LYS A 220 26.56 -19.73 -15.04
N LYS A 221 26.44 -18.39 -14.95
CA LYS A 221 27.39 -17.44 -15.56
C LYS A 221 28.56 -16.99 -14.66
N LEU A 222 28.64 -17.46 -13.43
CA LEU A 222 29.68 -17.11 -12.44
C LEU A 222 31.12 -17.27 -12.96
N LYS A 223 31.34 -18.04 -14.06
CA LYS A 223 32.68 -18.29 -14.61
C LYS A 223 33.24 -17.18 -15.54
N ASN A 224 32.39 -16.28 -16.10
CA ASN A 224 32.80 -15.45 -17.24
C ASN A 224 32.47 -13.94 -17.16
N MET A 225 32.04 -13.41 -16.02
CA MET A 225 31.73 -11.97 -15.87
C MET A 225 32.66 -11.27 -14.89
N SER A 226 32.88 -9.97 -15.10
CA SER A 226 33.51 -9.11 -14.09
C SER A 226 32.73 -9.18 -12.78
N LYS A 227 33.41 -9.57 -11.68
CA LYS A 227 32.82 -9.71 -10.32
C LYS A 227 32.00 -8.47 -9.88
N LYS A 228 32.43 -7.26 -10.30
CA LYS A 228 31.75 -5.99 -9.95
C LYS A 228 30.38 -5.82 -10.66
N SER A 229 30.31 -6.19 -11.95
CA SER A 229 29.07 -6.10 -12.73
C SER A 229 28.02 -7.11 -12.23
N GLU A 230 28.46 -8.31 -11.90
CA GLU A 230 27.60 -9.36 -11.35
C GLU A 230 27.06 -9.00 -9.98
N ALA A 231 27.92 -8.51 -9.07
CA ALA A 231 27.51 -8.06 -7.75
C ALA A 231 26.44 -6.96 -7.81
N SER A 232 26.55 -6.00 -8.72
CA SER A 232 25.58 -4.93 -8.92
C SER A 232 24.22 -5.47 -9.40
N LYS A 233 24.22 -6.37 -10.39
CA LYS A 233 22.99 -7.00 -10.91
C LYS A 233 22.29 -7.84 -9.85
N ARG A 234 23.04 -8.65 -9.10
CA ARG A 234 22.55 -9.47 -8.00
C ARG A 234 21.92 -8.60 -6.91
N LYS A 235 22.58 -7.52 -6.51
CA LYS A 235 22.08 -6.61 -5.48
C LYS A 235 20.77 -5.94 -5.87
N THR A 236 20.64 -5.50 -7.14
CA THR A 236 19.39 -4.93 -7.64
C THR A 236 18.26 -5.96 -7.66
N ALA A 237 18.53 -7.19 -8.10
CA ALA A 237 17.55 -8.27 -8.07
C ALA A 237 17.11 -8.60 -6.63
N GLN A 238 18.06 -8.67 -5.69
CA GLN A 238 17.75 -8.89 -4.27
C GLN A 238 16.87 -7.81 -3.69
N THR A 239 17.09 -6.53 -4.02
CA THR A 239 16.25 -5.43 -3.54
C THR A 239 14.79 -5.62 -3.98
N VAL A 240 14.55 -5.91 -5.26
CA VAL A 240 13.20 -6.15 -5.76
C VAL A 240 12.57 -7.40 -5.13
N LEU A 241 13.36 -8.47 -4.94
CA LEU A 241 12.86 -9.69 -4.28
C LEU A 241 12.40 -9.42 -2.84
N VAL A 242 13.16 -8.63 -2.07
CA VAL A 242 12.78 -8.28 -0.71
C VAL A 242 11.47 -7.49 -0.68
N VAL A 243 11.30 -6.52 -1.60
CA VAL A 243 10.03 -5.76 -1.71
C VAL A 243 8.86 -6.70 -2.02
N VAL A 244 9.06 -7.67 -2.91
CA VAL A 244 8.03 -8.68 -3.22
C VAL A 244 7.68 -9.55 -2.02
N VAL A 245 8.70 -10.06 -1.30
CA VAL A 245 8.47 -10.88 -0.09
C VAL A 245 7.69 -10.09 0.97
N VAL A 246 8.07 -8.83 1.18
CA VAL A 246 7.35 -7.94 2.10
C VAL A 246 5.90 -7.72 1.64
N PHE A 247 5.67 -7.50 0.34
CA PHE A 247 4.32 -7.41 -0.21
C PHE A 247 3.51 -8.69 0.11
N CYS A 248 4.07 -9.86 -0.19
CA CYS A 248 3.40 -11.14 0.07
C CYS A 248 2.98 -11.28 1.54
N LEU A 249 3.90 -11.03 2.45
CA LEU A 249 3.66 -11.17 3.89
C LEU A 249 2.66 -10.13 4.41
N SER A 250 2.72 -8.91 3.89
CA SER A 250 1.82 -7.83 4.30
C SER A 250 0.37 -8.04 3.84
N TRP A 251 0.16 -8.59 2.64
CA TRP A 251 -1.17 -8.74 2.06
C TRP A 251 -1.81 -10.10 2.28
N LEU A 252 -1.03 -11.14 2.60
CA LEU A 252 -1.57 -12.49 2.85
C LEU A 252 -2.65 -12.51 3.94
N PRO A 253 -2.45 -11.90 5.13
CA PRO A 253 -3.48 -11.92 6.17
C PRO A 253 -4.79 -11.25 5.73
N HIS A 254 -4.71 -10.17 4.95
CA HIS A 254 -5.89 -9.51 4.38
C HIS A 254 -6.69 -10.46 3.46
N HIS A 255 -6.03 -11.13 2.54
CA HIS A 255 -6.68 -12.11 1.66
C HIS A 255 -7.25 -13.31 2.44
N VAL A 256 -6.53 -13.78 3.48
CA VAL A 256 -7.02 -14.86 4.36
C VAL A 256 -8.31 -14.43 5.06
N VAL A 257 -8.38 -13.21 5.63
CA VAL A 257 -9.61 -12.71 6.26
C VAL A 257 -10.76 -12.68 5.27
N HIS A 258 -10.56 -12.14 4.07
CA HIS A 258 -11.62 -12.05 3.05
C HIS A 258 -12.12 -13.42 2.60
N LEU A 259 -11.22 -14.36 2.33
CA LEU A 259 -11.60 -15.73 1.96
C LEU A 259 -12.31 -16.45 3.11
N TRP A 260 -11.82 -16.27 4.35
CA TRP A 260 -12.44 -16.92 5.50
C TRP A 260 -13.85 -16.37 5.79
N VAL A 261 -14.06 -15.07 5.66
CA VAL A 261 -15.39 -14.45 5.78
C VAL A 261 -16.36 -14.99 4.70
N GLU A 262 -15.88 -15.23 3.47
CA GLU A 262 -16.74 -15.63 2.37
C GLU A 262 -17.02 -17.15 2.30
N PHE A 263 -16.07 -17.98 2.67
CA PHE A 263 -16.14 -19.43 2.46
C PHE A 263 -16.14 -20.23 3.76
N GLY A 264 -15.87 -19.61 4.91
CA GLY A 264 -15.85 -20.26 6.20
C GLY A 264 -16.84 -19.64 7.19
N SER A 265 -16.80 -20.13 8.42
CA SER A 265 -17.47 -19.52 9.58
C SER A 265 -16.48 -18.62 10.31
N PHE A 266 -16.39 -17.35 9.88
CA PHE A 266 -15.50 -16.39 10.55
C PHE A 266 -16.08 -16.05 11.93
N PRO A 267 -15.39 -16.36 13.03
CA PRO A 267 -15.91 -16.12 14.37
C PRO A 267 -15.94 -14.62 14.67
N LEU A 268 -17.05 -14.15 15.27
CA LEU A 268 -17.20 -12.76 15.72
C LEU A 268 -16.82 -12.66 17.20
N ASN A 269 -15.52 -12.69 17.47
CA ASN A 269 -14.96 -12.56 18.82
C ASN A 269 -13.78 -11.59 18.83
N GLN A 270 -13.23 -11.28 20.00
CA GLN A 270 -12.13 -10.35 20.17
C GLN A 270 -10.86 -10.79 19.40
N ALA A 271 -10.55 -12.10 19.39
CA ALA A 271 -9.37 -12.60 18.69
C ALA A 271 -9.46 -12.38 17.18
N SER A 272 -10.63 -12.62 16.56
CA SER A 272 -10.84 -12.37 15.13
C SER A 272 -10.86 -10.87 14.80
N PHE A 273 -11.36 -10.03 15.71
CA PHE A 273 -11.26 -8.58 15.57
C PHE A 273 -9.79 -8.13 15.56
N ILE A 274 -8.99 -8.55 16.54
CA ILE A 274 -7.55 -8.25 16.61
C ILE A 274 -6.84 -8.76 15.35
N PHE A 275 -7.12 -9.99 14.91
CA PHE A 275 -6.53 -10.53 13.69
C PHE A 275 -6.84 -9.67 12.46
N ARG A 276 -8.07 -9.18 12.32
CA ARG A 276 -8.47 -8.29 11.24
C ARG A 276 -7.78 -6.93 11.31
N VAL A 277 -7.66 -6.34 12.52
CA VAL A 277 -6.90 -5.09 12.72
C VAL A 277 -5.44 -5.27 12.32
N VAL A 278 -4.78 -6.35 12.77
CA VAL A 278 -3.39 -6.66 12.41
C VAL A 278 -3.25 -6.86 10.90
N ALA A 279 -4.16 -7.59 10.26
CA ALA A 279 -4.15 -7.79 8.81
C ALA A 279 -4.23 -6.45 8.04
N HIS A 280 -5.07 -5.51 8.50
CA HIS A 280 -5.14 -4.18 7.92
C HIS A 280 -3.87 -3.36 8.18
N CYS A 281 -3.34 -3.36 9.41
CA CYS A 281 -2.08 -2.68 9.74
C CYS A 281 -0.93 -3.17 8.85
N LEU A 282 -0.82 -4.48 8.63
CA LEU A 282 0.18 -5.06 7.73
C LEU A 282 -0.01 -4.60 6.29
N ALA A 283 -1.25 -4.62 5.78
CA ALA A 283 -1.55 -4.13 4.43
C ALA A 283 -1.17 -2.65 4.27
N TYR A 284 -1.48 -1.80 5.26
CA TYR A 284 -1.15 -0.37 5.23
C TYR A 284 0.36 -0.12 5.37
N SER A 285 1.06 -0.91 6.18
CA SER A 285 2.50 -0.79 6.37
C SER A 285 3.28 -1.07 5.09
N ASN A 286 2.74 -1.86 4.16
CA ASN A 286 3.38 -2.15 2.87
C ASN A 286 3.80 -0.87 2.12
N SER A 287 2.93 0.15 2.12
CA SER A 287 3.23 1.43 1.46
C SER A 287 4.31 2.26 2.17
N SER A 288 4.59 1.98 3.44
CA SER A 288 5.61 2.69 4.24
C SER A 288 6.96 2.00 4.24
N VAL A 289 7.01 0.69 3.97
CA VAL A 289 8.24 -0.11 4.06
C VAL A 289 9.10 0.00 2.81
N ASN A 290 8.52 0.24 1.63
CA ASN A 290 9.25 0.33 0.37
C ASN A 290 10.42 1.32 0.40
N PRO A 291 10.25 2.59 0.84
CA PRO A 291 11.36 3.55 0.96
C PRO A 291 12.47 3.09 1.92
N ILE A 292 12.09 2.39 3.00
CA ILE A 292 13.02 1.85 3.98
C ILE A 292 13.89 0.76 3.35
N ILE A 293 13.28 -0.16 2.60
CA ILE A 293 14.01 -1.19 1.86
C ILE A 293 15.00 -0.57 0.88
N TYR A 294 14.60 0.47 0.13
CA TYR A 294 15.51 1.16 -0.80
C TYR A 294 16.67 1.84 -0.07
N ALA A 295 16.44 2.43 1.10
CA ALA A 295 17.49 3.05 1.91
C ALA A 295 18.52 2.03 2.41
N PHE A 296 18.10 0.83 2.80
CA PHE A 296 19.03 -0.20 3.30
C PHE A 296 19.72 -0.99 2.18
N LEU A 297 19.02 -1.35 1.14
CA LEU A 297 19.53 -2.28 0.13
C LEU A 297 20.15 -1.59 -1.09
N SER A 298 19.77 -0.36 -1.42
CA SER A 298 20.28 0.34 -2.59
C SER A 298 21.30 1.41 -2.24
N GLU A 299 22.56 1.20 -2.64
CA GLU A 299 23.65 2.19 -2.44
C GLU A 299 23.39 3.52 -3.17
N ASN A 300 22.75 3.45 -4.33
CA ASN A 300 22.41 4.65 -5.09
C ASN A 300 21.38 5.50 -4.33
N PHE A 301 20.36 4.89 -3.75
CA PHE A 301 19.41 5.59 -2.91
C PHE A 301 20.02 6.11 -1.62
N ARG A 302 20.88 5.33 -0.96
CA ARG A 302 21.61 5.82 0.24
C ARG A 302 22.44 7.06 -0.04
N LYS A 303 23.18 7.08 -1.14
CA LYS A 303 23.97 8.26 -1.55
C LYS A 303 23.06 9.45 -1.85
N ALA A 304 21.96 9.22 -2.55
CA ALA A 304 21.01 10.26 -2.90
C ALA A 304 20.25 10.79 -1.67
N TYR A 305 19.85 9.94 -0.73
CA TYR A 305 19.28 10.38 0.56
C TYR A 305 20.25 11.28 1.33
N LYS A 306 21.51 10.88 1.47
CA LYS A 306 22.54 11.71 2.13
C LYS A 306 22.70 13.07 1.46
N GLN A 307 22.62 13.16 0.14
CA GLN A 307 22.71 14.42 -0.59
C GLN A 307 21.48 15.33 -0.34
N VAL A 308 20.26 14.74 -0.36
CA VAL A 308 19.02 15.48 -0.08
C VAL A 308 19.03 16.04 1.35
N PHE A 309 19.40 15.21 2.33
CA PHE A 309 19.46 15.64 3.74
C PHE A 309 20.54 16.71 3.97
N LYS A 310 21.74 16.56 3.40
CA LYS A 310 22.78 17.59 3.50
C LYS A 310 22.33 18.92 2.90
N CYS A 311 21.70 18.90 1.73
CA CYS A 311 21.20 20.11 1.08
C CYS A 311 20.06 20.78 1.87
N GLN A 312 19.19 20.00 2.51
CA GLN A 312 18.11 20.54 3.34
C GLN A 312 18.64 21.14 4.64
N ILE A 313 19.58 20.47 5.30
CA ILE A 313 20.23 20.99 6.51
C ILE A 313 20.98 22.30 6.21
N SER A 314 21.75 22.35 5.12
CA SER A 314 22.46 23.57 4.70
C SER A 314 21.49 24.72 4.43
N ARG A 315 20.36 24.48 3.76
CA ARG A 315 19.33 25.51 3.52
C ARG A 315 18.57 25.91 4.78
N PHE A 316 18.42 25.03 5.74
CA PHE A 316 17.80 25.35 7.04
C PHE A 316 18.70 26.27 7.82
N TRP A 317 20.00 26.01 7.92
CA TRP A 317 20.94 26.85 8.60
C TRP A 317 21.11 28.23 7.92
N SER A 318 21.18 28.29 6.58
CA SER A 318 21.24 29.57 5.87
C SER A 318 20.01 30.46 6.06
N ARG A 319 18.82 29.89 6.34
CA ARG A 319 17.61 30.66 6.67
C ARG A 319 17.52 31.10 8.14
N LEU A 320 18.31 30.49 9.01
CA LEU A 320 18.42 30.91 10.42
C LEU A 320 19.47 32.01 10.62
N GLU A 321 20.33 32.21 9.64
CA GLU A 321 21.38 33.27 9.61
C GLU A 321 20.88 34.55 8.93
N GLU A 322 19.73 34.52 8.23
CA GLU A 322 19.00 35.68 7.68
C GLU A 322 17.96 36.22 8.69
#